data_7917170a0383300cc1fd519a25ad0650
#
_entry.id   7917170a0383300cc1fd519a25ad0650
#
_cell.length_a   1.000
_cell.length_b   1.000
_cell.length_c   1.000
_cell.angle_alpha   90.00
_cell.angle_beta   90.00
_cell.angle_gamma   90.00
#
_symmetry.space_group_name_H-M   'P 1'
#
loop_
_entity.id
_entity.type
_entity.pdbx_description
1 polymer ?
#
loop_
_entity_poly.entity_id
_entity_poly.type
_entity_poly.pdbx_seq_one_letter_code
_entity_poly.pdbx_strand_id
1 'polypeptide(L)'
;MCIRDRLYAELLETNVHVSVIYPGAIGTNITANSGVKLEIPEGMSEKQMKTLAPDKAAAIIIRGIEQNNPRIIVGSDAKFMDKLCRIAPLFATKFIAKQMKALLK
;
A
#
# COMPACT_ATOMS: atom_id res chain seq x y z
N MET A 1 -15.43 2.26 12.58
CA MET A 1 -15.73 2.49 11.15
C MET A 1 -14.74 3.51 10.59
N CYS A 2 -14.04 3.19 9.52
CA CYS A 2 -13.13 4.17 8.91
C CYS A 2 -13.91 5.19 8.04
N ILE A 3 -13.24 6.30 7.70
CA ILE A 3 -13.85 7.39 6.90
C ILE A 3 -14.40 6.86 5.58
N ARG A 4 -13.70 5.93 4.93
CA ARG A 4 -14.15 5.30 3.69
C ARG A 4 -15.50 4.60 3.85
N ASP A 5 -15.66 3.79 4.88
CA ASP A 5 -16.87 3.00 5.09
C ASP A 5 -18.08 3.91 5.33
N ARG A 6 -17.88 4.97 6.06
CA ARG A 6 -18.91 5.97 6.28
C ARG A 6 -19.29 6.69 4.99
N LEU A 7 -18.32 7.15 4.23
CA LEU A 7 -18.55 7.82 2.96
C LEU A 7 -19.23 6.87 1.95
N TYR A 8 -18.80 5.61 1.91
CA TYR A 8 -19.43 4.60 1.08
C TYR A 8 -20.89 4.41 1.43
N ALA A 9 -21.21 4.32 2.73
CA ALA A 9 -22.59 4.16 3.20
C ALA A 9 -23.47 5.37 2.85
N GLU A 10 -22.94 6.58 2.98
CA GLU A 10 -23.67 7.81 2.65
C GLU A 10 -23.98 7.94 1.14
N LEU A 11 -23.14 7.37 0.29
CA LEU A 11 -23.23 7.48 -1.15
C LEU A 11 -23.84 6.25 -1.85
N LEU A 12 -24.32 5.27 -1.08
CA LEU A 12 -24.88 4.02 -1.63
C LEU A 12 -26.03 4.22 -2.61
N GLU A 13 -26.87 5.22 -2.37
CA GLU A 13 -28.03 5.51 -3.22
C GLU A 13 -27.72 6.48 -4.36
N THR A 14 -26.47 6.85 -4.53
CA THR A 14 -26.01 7.76 -5.57
C THR A 14 -25.19 7.03 -6.63
N ASN A 15 -24.93 7.68 -7.75
CA ASN A 15 -24.05 7.16 -8.80
C ASN A 15 -22.55 7.40 -8.50
N VAL A 16 -22.24 7.83 -7.28
CA VAL A 16 -20.85 8.07 -6.85
C VAL A 16 -20.30 6.82 -6.20
N HIS A 17 -19.16 6.34 -6.71
CA HIS A 17 -18.47 5.18 -6.18
C HIS A 17 -17.24 5.63 -5.38
N VAL A 18 -17.04 5.00 -4.22
CA VAL A 18 -15.91 5.28 -3.34
C VAL A 18 -15.00 4.06 -3.30
N SER A 19 -13.74 4.28 -3.60
CA SER A 19 -12.71 3.24 -3.55
C SER A 19 -11.53 3.70 -2.70
N VAL A 20 -10.98 2.81 -1.88
CA VAL A 20 -9.76 3.07 -1.12
C VAL A 20 -8.62 2.26 -1.74
N ILE A 21 -7.51 2.94 -1.95
CA ILE A 21 -6.32 2.37 -2.56
C ILE A 21 -5.27 2.14 -1.47
N TYR A 22 -4.77 0.92 -1.39
CA TYR A 22 -3.68 0.53 -0.49
C TYR A 22 -2.44 0.18 -1.30
N PRO A 23 -1.57 1.16 -1.60
CA PRO A 23 -0.35 0.90 -2.34
C PRO A 23 0.70 0.22 -1.46
N GLY A 24 1.40 -0.74 -2.03
CA GLY A 24 2.60 -1.30 -1.45
C GLY A 24 3.84 -0.50 -1.83
N ALA A 25 5.00 -1.17 -1.87
CA ALA A 25 6.24 -0.54 -2.30
C ALA A 25 6.21 -0.28 -3.82
N ILE A 26 6.20 0.98 -4.21
CA ILE A 26 6.21 1.42 -5.61
C ILE A 26 7.51 2.17 -5.88
N GLY A 27 8.16 1.82 -7.00
CA GLY A 27 9.41 2.44 -7.43
C GLY A 27 9.21 3.86 -7.93
N THR A 28 9.12 4.82 -7.03
CA THR A 28 8.98 6.23 -7.34
C THR A 28 10.14 7.04 -6.76
N ASN A 29 10.31 8.26 -7.24
CA ASN A 29 11.35 9.17 -6.76
C ASN A 29 10.93 9.98 -5.51
N ILE A 30 9.97 9.48 -4.76
CA ILE A 30 9.41 10.19 -3.61
C ILE A 30 10.47 10.52 -2.54
N THR A 31 11.40 9.61 -2.30
CA THR A 31 12.48 9.82 -1.33
C THR A 31 13.46 10.90 -1.79
N ALA A 32 13.82 10.90 -3.07
CA ALA A 32 14.69 11.94 -3.64
C ALA A 32 13.99 13.29 -3.62
N ASN A 33 12.69 13.33 -3.95
CA ASN A 33 11.91 14.57 -4.01
C ASN A 33 11.59 15.16 -2.63
N SER A 34 11.52 14.31 -1.59
CA SER A 34 11.26 14.75 -0.22
C SER A 34 12.49 15.28 0.51
N GLY A 35 13.69 15.14 -0.08
CA GLY A 35 14.95 15.57 0.54
C GLY A 35 15.39 14.68 1.71
N VAL A 36 14.69 13.58 1.96
CA VAL A 36 15.06 12.60 2.98
C VAL A 36 16.00 11.59 2.37
N LYS A 37 17.24 11.56 2.87
CA LYS A 37 18.17 10.48 2.54
C LYS A 37 17.84 9.28 3.42
N LEU A 38 17.19 8.28 2.84
CA LEU A 38 17.12 6.97 3.46
C LEU A 38 18.48 6.31 3.27
N GLU A 39 19.21 6.15 4.35
CA GLU A 39 20.40 5.31 4.34
C GLU A 39 19.95 3.86 4.16
N ILE A 40 20.08 3.37 2.93
CA ILE A 40 19.89 1.95 2.64
C ILE A 40 21.07 1.23 3.27
N PRO A 41 20.86 0.26 4.18
CA PRO A 41 21.97 -0.50 4.74
C PRO A 41 22.82 -1.09 3.62
N GLU A 42 24.14 -0.98 3.76
CA GLU A 42 25.09 -1.58 2.82
C GLU A 42 24.76 -3.09 2.71
N GLY A 43 24.39 -3.54 1.52
CA GLY A 43 24.01 -4.91 1.24
C GLY A 43 22.60 -5.13 0.75
N MET A 44 21.70 -4.16 0.88
CA MET A 44 20.42 -4.18 0.20
C MET A 44 20.50 -3.34 -1.09
N SER A 45 20.82 -3.99 -2.19
CA SER A 45 20.70 -3.32 -3.48
C SER A 45 19.23 -3.02 -3.77
N GLU A 46 18.96 -1.89 -4.44
CA GLU A 46 17.61 -1.52 -4.90
C GLU A 46 16.87 -2.66 -5.62
N LYS A 47 17.63 -3.63 -6.14
CA LYS A 47 17.09 -4.83 -6.79
C LYS A 47 16.45 -5.85 -5.83
N GLN A 48 16.70 -5.76 -4.53
CA GLN A 48 16.13 -6.69 -3.55
C GLN A 48 14.80 -6.23 -2.98
N MET A 49 14.49 -4.95 -3.06
CA MET A 49 13.15 -4.46 -2.84
C MET A 49 12.33 -4.69 -4.10
N LYS A 50 11.47 -5.70 -4.08
CA LYS A 50 10.50 -5.89 -5.15
C LYS A 50 9.52 -4.72 -5.16
N THR A 51 9.91 -3.65 -5.81
CA THR A 51 9.03 -2.49 -6.00
C THR A 51 8.23 -2.68 -7.29
N LEU A 52 6.97 -2.31 -7.24
CA LEU A 52 6.12 -2.34 -8.42
C LEU A 52 6.42 -1.10 -9.28
N ALA A 53 6.50 -1.27 -10.58
CA ALA A 53 6.67 -0.15 -11.51
C ALA A 53 5.44 0.78 -11.44
N PRO A 54 5.64 2.11 -11.48
CA PRO A 54 4.52 3.07 -11.40
C PRO A 54 3.45 2.85 -12.47
N ASP A 55 3.85 2.48 -13.67
CA ASP A 55 2.93 2.21 -14.79
C ASP A 55 2.00 1.03 -14.50
N LYS A 56 2.54 -0.04 -13.94
CA LYS A 56 1.77 -1.21 -13.54
C LYS A 56 0.84 -0.90 -12.37
N ALA A 57 1.32 -0.11 -11.41
CA ALA A 57 0.51 0.35 -10.29
C ALA A 57 -0.69 1.17 -10.77
N ALA A 58 -0.47 2.10 -11.68
CA ALA A 58 -1.53 2.91 -12.29
C ALA A 58 -2.55 2.06 -13.03
N ALA A 59 -2.11 1.05 -13.79
CA ALA A 59 -3.00 0.14 -14.50
C ALA A 59 -3.90 -0.66 -13.55
N ILE A 60 -3.36 -1.13 -12.43
CA ILE A 60 -4.13 -1.85 -11.39
C ILE A 60 -5.18 -0.93 -10.77
N ILE A 61 -4.82 0.31 -10.47
CA ILE A 61 -5.73 1.31 -9.88
C ILE A 61 -6.87 1.61 -10.83
N ILE A 62 -6.59 1.89 -12.09
CA ILE A 62 -7.59 2.19 -13.12
C ILE A 62 -8.55 1.01 -13.28
N ARG A 63 -8.02 -0.20 -13.37
CA ARG A 63 -8.82 -1.42 -13.49
C ARG A 63 -9.74 -1.62 -12.29
N GLY A 64 -9.24 -1.36 -11.09
CA GLY A 64 -10.05 -1.43 -9.88
C GLY A 64 -11.18 -0.41 -9.87
N ILE A 65 -10.94 0.80 -10.36
CA ILE A 65 -11.96 1.84 -10.50
C ILE A 65 -13.02 1.44 -11.52
N GLU A 66 -12.63 0.91 -12.68
CA GLU A 66 -13.54 0.45 -13.71
C GLU A 66 -14.43 -0.70 -13.24
N GLN A 67 -13.93 -1.55 -12.37
CA GLN A 67 -14.69 -2.66 -11.77
C GLN A 67 -15.51 -2.26 -10.54
N ASN A 68 -15.49 -0.99 -10.17
CA ASN A 68 -16.17 -0.46 -8.97
C ASN A 68 -15.78 -1.19 -7.68
N ASN A 69 -14.54 -1.64 -7.59
CA ASN A 69 -14.02 -2.27 -6.38
C ASN A 69 -13.90 -1.24 -5.25
N PRO A 70 -14.56 -1.47 -4.09
CA PRO A 70 -14.46 -0.54 -2.97
C PRO A 70 -13.06 -0.56 -2.33
N ARG A 71 -12.29 -1.59 -2.60
CA ARG A 71 -10.96 -1.78 -2.02
C ARG A 71 -9.98 -2.24 -3.09
N ILE A 72 -8.99 -1.42 -3.35
CA ILE A 72 -7.96 -1.68 -4.37
C ILE A 72 -6.61 -1.84 -3.66
N ILE A 73 -6.05 -3.03 -3.72
CA ILE A 73 -4.74 -3.32 -3.14
C ILE A 73 -3.73 -3.41 -4.27
N VAL A 74 -2.71 -2.59 -4.22
CA VAL A 74 -1.67 -2.49 -5.24
C VAL A 74 -0.38 -3.11 -4.73
N GLY A 75 0.07 -4.17 -5.38
CA GLY A 75 1.30 -4.87 -5.05
C GLY A 75 1.07 -6.16 -4.26
N SER A 76 1.96 -7.13 -4.45
CA SER A 76 1.90 -8.43 -3.78
C SER A 76 2.23 -8.33 -2.28
N ASP A 77 3.13 -7.43 -1.93
CA ASP A 77 3.51 -7.13 -0.56
C ASP A 77 2.32 -6.54 0.23
N ALA A 78 1.60 -5.59 -0.37
CA ALA A 78 0.40 -5.02 0.23
C ALA A 78 -0.69 -6.08 0.42
N LYS A 79 -0.88 -6.98 -0.54
CA LYS A 79 -1.82 -8.11 -0.42
C LYS A 79 -1.45 -9.04 0.72
N PHE A 80 -0.16 -9.36 0.84
CA PHE A 80 0.34 -10.21 1.92
C PHE A 80 0.11 -9.57 3.28
N MET A 81 0.46 -8.30 3.43
CA MET A 81 0.27 -7.55 4.67
C MET A 81 -1.20 -7.41 5.05
N ASP A 82 -2.07 -7.15 4.07
CA ASP A 82 -3.51 -7.09 4.29
C ASP A 82 -4.06 -8.40 4.83
N LYS A 83 -3.66 -9.52 4.21
CA LYS A 83 -4.06 -10.85 4.65
C LYS A 83 -3.56 -11.15 6.06
N LEU A 84 -2.31 -10.82 6.35
CA LEU A 84 -1.70 -11.03 7.65
C LEU A 84 -2.41 -10.21 8.74
N CYS A 85 -2.74 -8.95 8.46
CA CYS A 85 -3.47 -8.07 9.38
C CYS A 85 -4.89 -8.57 9.68
N ARG A 86 -5.52 -9.25 8.73
CA ARG A 86 -6.86 -9.82 8.91
C ARG A 86 -6.86 -11.08 9.77
N ILE A 87 -5.83 -11.92 9.60
CA ILE A 87 -5.74 -13.21 10.30
C ILE A 87 -5.14 -13.05 11.70
N ALA A 88 -4.07 -12.27 11.81
CA ALA A 88 -3.31 -12.10 13.06
C ALA A 88 -2.83 -10.65 13.21
N PRO A 89 -3.70 -9.71 13.65
CA PRO A 89 -3.37 -8.29 13.71
C PRO A 89 -2.22 -7.97 14.65
N LEU A 90 -2.13 -8.64 15.79
CA LEU A 90 -1.03 -8.43 16.75
C LEU A 90 0.32 -8.92 16.20
N PHE A 91 0.32 -10.05 15.53
CA PHE A 91 1.51 -10.59 14.90
C PHE A 91 1.99 -9.67 13.77
N ALA A 92 1.05 -9.20 12.95
CA ALA A 92 1.35 -8.27 11.87
C ALA A 92 1.99 -6.98 12.39
N THR A 93 1.44 -6.42 13.47
CA THR A 93 1.97 -5.21 14.10
C THR A 93 3.40 -5.42 14.60
N LYS A 94 3.67 -6.53 15.27
CA LYS A 94 5.01 -6.88 15.75
C LYS A 94 5.99 -7.09 14.60
N PHE A 95 5.54 -7.76 13.54
CA PHE A 95 6.34 -8.00 12.34
C PHE A 95 6.71 -6.69 11.65
N ILE A 96 5.74 -5.80 11.45
CA ILE A 96 5.97 -4.48 10.86
C ILE A 96 6.93 -3.65 11.72
N ALA A 97 6.73 -3.63 13.04
CA ALA A 97 7.60 -2.91 13.97
C ALA A 97 9.04 -3.40 13.90
N LYS A 98 9.24 -4.71 13.77
CA LYS A 98 10.57 -5.31 13.62
C LYS A 98 11.23 -4.91 12.31
N GLN A 99 10.48 -4.92 11.21
CA GLN A 99 10.95 -4.48 9.90
C GLN A 99 11.32 -2.99 9.91
N MET A 100 10.48 -2.16 10.51
CA MET A 100 10.72 -0.72 10.62
C MET A 100 11.97 -0.40 11.45
N LYS A 101 12.21 -1.14 12.54
CA LYS A 101 13.44 -0.97 13.33
C LYS A 101 14.70 -1.30 12.54
N ALA A 102 14.65 -2.30 11.66
CA ALA A 102 15.76 -2.65 10.79
C ALA A 102 16.05 -1.53 9.76
N LEU A 103 15.04 -0.82 9.32
CA LEU A 103 15.18 0.28 8.35
C LEU A 103 15.59 1.61 8.99
N LEU A 104 15.29 1.82 10.29
CA LEU A 104 15.55 3.07 11.00
C LEU A 104 16.90 3.10 11.72
N LYS A 105 17.66 2.03 11.69
CA LYS A 105 19.02 1.98 12.24
C LYS A 105 20.05 2.46 11.27
#